data_133618771e5125678379f220d14aa293
#
_entry.id   133618771e5125678379f220d14aa293
#
_cell.length_a   1.000
_cell.length_b   1.000
_cell.length_c   1.000
_cell.angle_alpha   90.00
_cell.angle_beta   90.00
_cell.angle_gamma   90.00
#
_symmetry.space_group_name_H-M   'P 1'
#
loop_
_entity.id
_entity.type
_entity.pdbx_description
1 polymer ?
#
loop_
_entity_poly.entity_id
_entity_poly.type
_entity_poly.pdbx_seq_one_letter_code
_entity_poly.pdbx_strand_id
1 'polypeptide(L)'
;MDKLLILGGNPTEIEIVERAKKLGLYTIVTDNHTDWKLSPAKQLADEGWNISWSDVDTLAKECQEENVNGVIAGFSEFRVDNMIQLCERLHFPCSLTMHQLDVTRDKLLFKETCRKYGLNTIPEHNVNDGDISFPVIVKPVDRAGSIGINVAHDKEELAAYYETALRLSPSKQVV
;
A
#
# COMPACT_ATOMS: atom_id res chain seq x y z
N MET A 1 -22.66 17.61 7.82
CA MET A 1 -21.53 17.55 6.84
C MET A 1 -20.77 16.28 7.14
N ASP A 2 -20.61 15.44 6.12
CA ASP A 2 -19.89 14.17 6.32
C ASP A 2 -18.41 14.43 6.56
N LYS A 3 -17.83 13.68 7.49
CA LYS A 3 -16.44 13.79 7.89
C LYS A 3 -15.60 12.68 7.24
N LEU A 4 -14.49 13.04 6.61
CA LEU A 4 -13.55 12.13 5.99
C LEU A 4 -12.22 12.17 6.72
N LEU A 5 -11.77 11.02 7.26
CA LEU A 5 -10.44 10.84 7.80
C LEU A 5 -9.45 10.48 6.67
N ILE A 6 -8.37 11.22 6.58
CA ILE A 6 -7.28 11.03 5.62
C ILE A 6 -6.04 10.56 6.39
N LEU A 7 -5.54 9.36 6.06
CA LEU A 7 -4.38 8.77 6.73
C LEU A 7 -3.08 9.30 6.12
N GLY A 8 -2.35 10.10 6.90
CA GLY A 8 -1.09 10.72 6.55
C GLY A 8 -1.20 12.17 6.11
N GLY A 9 -0.18 12.96 6.44
CA GLY A 9 -0.14 14.39 6.23
C GLY A 9 0.90 14.89 5.22
N ASN A 10 1.45 14.00 4.39
CA ASN A 10 2.47 14.34 3.40
C ASN A 10 1.94 15.27 2.30
N PRO A 11 2.82 15.86 1.47
CA PRO A 11 2.39 16.71 0.34
C PRO A 11 1.42 16.02 -0.64
N THR A 12 1.52 14.70 -0.80
CA THR A 12 0.64 13.92 -1.68
C THR A 12 -0.82 13.91 -1.21
N GLU A 13 -1.07 14.03 0.09
CA GLU A 13 -2.42 14.06 0.65
C GLU A 13 -3.09 15.43 0.53
N ILE A 14 -2.36 16.49 0.20
CA ILE A 14 -2.92 17.83 -0.07
C ILE A 14 -4.00 17.77 -1.13
N GLU A 15 -3.76 17.07 -2.23
CA GLU A 15 -4.72 16.95 -3.33
C GLU A 15 -6.02 16.24 -2.88
N ILE A 16 -5.89 15.26 -1.99
CA ILE A 16 -7.04 14.57 -1.41
C ILE A 16 -7.87 15.52 -0.56
N VAL A 17 -7.21 16.30 0.32
CA VAL A 17 -7.89 17.31 1.15
C VAL A 17 -8.64 18.32 0.28
N GLU A 18 -7.97 18.89 -0.73
CA GLU A 18 -8.59 19.86 -1.64
C GLU A 18 -9.77 19.26 -2.40
N ARG A 19 -9.66 18.01 -2.85
CA ARG A 19 -10.74 17.33 -3.56
C ARG A 19 -11.91 17.04 -2.65
N ALA A 20 -11.66 16.56 -1.43
CA ALA A 20 -12.70 16.30 -0.43
C ALA A 20 -13.46 17.58 -0.08
N LYS A 21 -12.76 18.70 0.13
CA LYS A 21 -13.39 20.01 0.37
C LYS A 21 -14.26 20.47 -0.79
N LYS A 22 -13.82 20.28 -2.03
CA LYS A 22 -14.64 20.58 -3.23
C LYS A 22 -15.92 19.74 -3.31
N LEU A 23 -15.92 18.56 -2.68
CA LEU A 23 -17.10 17.70 -2.56
C LEU A 23 -17.98 18.05 -1.34
N GLY A 24 -17.62 19.07 -0.57
CA GLY A 24 -18.36 19.51 0.61
C GLY A 24 -18.15 18.63 1.84
N LEU A 25 -17.05 17.88 1.90
CA LEU A 25 -16.70 17.05 3.06
C LEU A 25 -15.89 17.86 4.08
N TYR A 26 -16.10 17.58 5.35
CA TYR A 26 -15.22 18.02 6.43
C TYR A 26 -14.01 17.09 6.48
N THR A 27 -12.83 17.65 6.38
CA THR A 27 -11.57 16.90 6.25
C THR A 27 -10.79 16.85 7.54
N ILE A 28 -10.42 15.64 7.94
CA ILE A 28 -9.56 15.37 9.09
C ILE A 28 -8.31 14.66 8.58
N VAL A 29 -7.12 15.18 8.90
CA VAL A 29 -5.85 14.54 8.53
C VAL A 29 -5.15 14.04 9.77
N THR A 30 -4.70 12.78 9.77
CA THR A 30 -4.00 12.16 10.91
C THR A 30 -2.62 11.66 10.55
N ASP A 31 -1.64 12.02 11.37
CA ASP A 31 -0.32 11.41 11.49
C ASP A 31 0.29 11.76 12.87
N ASN A 32 1.47 11.22 13.18
CA ASN A 32 2.14 11.42 14.47
C ASN A 32 2.97 12.72 14.57
N HIS A 33 3.00 13.55 13.53
CA HIS A 33 3.74 14.83 13.57
C HIS A 33 2.96 15.89 14.36
N THR A 34 3.56 16.38 15.44
CA THR A 34 3.03 17.50 16.20
C THR A 34 3.41 18.86 15.58
N ASP A 35 4.55 18.93 14.91
CA ASP A 35 4.91 20.07 14.05
C ASP A 35 4.25 19.91 12.67
N TRP A 36 3.22 20.67 12.42
CA TRP A 36 2.46 20.61 11.17
C TRP A 36 3.24 21.12 9.94
N LYS A 37 4.41 21.70 10.13
CA LYS A 37 5.32 21.98 9.00
C LYS A 37 5.82 20.69 8.34
N LEU A 38 5.88 19.61 9.11
CA LEU A 38 6.22 18.27 8.62
C LEU A 38 5.02 17.49 8.09
N SER A 39 3.82 18.06 8.23
CA SER A 39 2.55 17.46 7.86
C SER A 39 1.68 18.49 7.11
N PRO A 40 2.08 18.90 5.89
CA PRO A 40 1.45 20.03 5.21
C PRO A 40 -0.04 19.80 4.88
N ALA A 41 -0.49 18.57 4.70
CA ALA A 41 -1.91 18.30 4.49
C ALA A 41 -2.76 18.63 5.72
N LYS A 42 -2.21 18.52 6.97
CA LYS A 42 -2.91 18.97 8.18
C LYS A 42 -3.18 20.48 8.18
N GLN A 43 -2.28 21.27 7.62
CA GLN A 43 -2.44 22.73 7.58
C GLN A 43 -3.61 23.15 6.68
N LEU A 44 -3.99 22.32 5.73
CA LEU A 44 -5.07 22.57 4.77
C LEU A 44 -6.38 21.91 5.16
N ALA A 45 -6.33 20.88 5.99
CA ALA A 45 -7.51 20.20 6.50
C ALA A 45 -8.34 21.11 7.42
N ASP A 46 -9.60 20.75 7.66
CA ASP A 46 -10.43 21.44 8.64
C ASP A 46 -10.01 21.10 10.06
N GLU A 47 -9.43 19.89 10.23
CA GLU A 47 -8.93 19.39 11.51
C GLU A 47 -7.69 18.51 11.31
N GLY A 48 -6.77 18.53 12.26
CA GLY A 48 -5.57 17.69 12.28
C GLY A 48 -5.42 16.92 13.58
N TRP A 49 -5.29 15.60 13.49
CA TRP A 49 -5.03 14.74 14.64
C TRP A 49 -3.55 14.36 14.72
N ASN A 50 -3.00 14.40 15.95
CA ASN A 50 -1.63 13.94 16.22
C ASN A 50 -1.61 12.47 16.67
N ILE A 51 -2.35 11.63 15.94
CA ILE A 51 -2.46 10.18 16.16
C ILE A 51 -1.79 9.50 14.98
N SER A 52 -0.93 8.51 15.25
CA SER A 52 -0.32 7.72 14.16
C SER A 52 -1.41 7.04 13.33
N TRP A 53 -1.28 7.11 12.02
CA TRP A 53 -2.16 6.36 11.11
C TRP A 53 -2.08 4.83 11.30
N SER A 54 -1.07 4.32 12.02
CA SER A 54 -0.94 2.90 12.38
C SER A 54 -1.57 2.53 13.73
N ASP A 55 -2.01 3.52 14.50
CA ASP A 55 -2.72 3.29 15.76
C ASP A 55 -4.23 3.15 15.51
N VAL A 56 -4.59 2.00 14.95
CA VAL A 56 -5.96 1.68 14.55
C VAL A 56 -6.94 1.72 15.73
N ASP A 57 -6.49 1.34 16.94
CA ASP A 57 -7.34 1.31 18.13
C ASP A 57 -7.75 2.71 18.58
N THR A 58 -6.77 3.61 18.70
CA THR A 58 -7.03 5.01 19.06
C THR A 58 -7.82 5.71 17.96
N LEU A 59 -7.48 5.49 16.68
CA LEU A 59 -8.21 6.09 15.56
C LEU A 59 -9.66 5.63 15.49
N ALA A 60 -9.93 4.34 15.74
CA ALA A 60 -11.30 3.84 15.72
C ALA A 60 -12.17 4.51 16.80
N LYS A 61 -11.62 4.69 18.01
CA LYS A 61 -12.30 5.39 19.10
C LYS A 61 -12.58 6.84 18.74
N GLU A 62 -11.54 7.56 18.29
CA GLU A 62 -11.68 8.97 17.91
C GLU A 62 -12.67 9.17 16.77
N CYS A 63 -12.66 8.29 15.75
CA CYS A 63 -13.64 8.31 14.67
C CYS A 63 -15.08 8.15 15.16
N GLN A 64 -15.32 7.32 16.17
CA GLN A 64 -16.66 7.15 16.76
C GLN A 64 -17.08 8.38 17.55
N GLU A 65 -16.20 8.94 18.38
CA GLU A 65 -16.45 10.12 19.21
C GLU A 65 -16.74 11.35 18.32
N GLU A 66 -15.99 11.50 17.23
CA GLU A 66 -16.11 12.62 16.29
C GLU A 66 -17.13 12.39 15.16
N ASN A 67 -17.79 11.24 15.13
CA ASN A 67 -18.78 10.88 14.11
C ASN A 67 -18.21 10.95 12.67
N VAL A 68 -17.01 10.39 12.45
CA VAL A 68 -16.42 10.24 11.13
C VAL A 68 -17.25 9.27 10.28
N ASN A 69 -17.34 9.54 8.99
CA ASN A 69 -18.20 8.78 8.07
C ASN A 69 -17.40 7.93 7.06
N GLY A 70 -16.10 8.19 6.90
CA GLY A 70 -15.26 7.44 5.99
C GLY A 70 -13.78 7.67 6.21
N VAL A 71 -12.96 6.75 5.69
CA VAL A 71 -11.50 6.78 5.80
C VAL A 71 -10.88 6.56 4.43
N ILE A 72 -9.78 7.27 4.14
CA ILE A 72 -8.98 7.10 2.93
C ILE A 72 -7.47 7.05 3.26
N ALA A 73 -6.74 6.13 2.61
CA ALA A 73 -5.29 5.96 2.79
C ALA A 73 -4.44 6.73 1.76
N GLY A 74 -5.06 7.37 0.79
CA GLY A 74 -4.36 8.05 -0.30
C GLY A 74 -3.51 7.12 -1.14
N PHE A 75 -2.29 7.54 -1.45
CA PHE A 75 -1.38 6.86 -2.38
C PHE A 75 -0.38 5.92 -1.67
N SER A 76 -0.46 5.76 -0.35
CA SER A 76 0.48 4.96 0.42
C SER A 76 0.00 3.54 0.62
N GLU A 77 0.67 2.59 0.00
CA GLU A 77 0.42 1.16 0.17
C GLU A 77 0.49 0.69 1.63
N PHE A 78 1.40 1.29 2.43
CA PHE A 78 1.55 0.97 3.86
C PHE A 78 0.39 1.41 4.73
N ARG A 79 -0.43 2.36 4.27
CA ARG A 79 -1.59 2.86 5.01
C ARG A 79 -2.88 2.13 4.65
N VAL A 80 -2.87 1.41 3.53
CA VAL A 80 -4.07 0.69 3.05
C VAL A 80 -4.51 -0.39 4.03
N ASP A 81 -3.58 -1.11 4.67
CA ASP A 81 -3.90 -2.09 5.72
C ASP A 81 -4.70 -1.45 6.86
N ASN A 82 -4.21 -0.31 7.34
CA ASN A 82 -4.83 0.39 8.47
C ASN A 82 -6.19 0.97 8.07
N MET A 83 -6.31 1.47 6.83
CA MET A 83 -7.60 1.90 6.27
C MET A 83 -8.61 0.76 6.26
N ILE A 84 -8.23 -0.41 5.75
CA ILE A 84 -9.13 -1.57 5.70
C ILE A 84 -9.56 -1.98 7.10
N GLN A 85 -8.61 -2.08 8.04
CA GLN A 85 -8.92 -2.43 9.44
C GLN A 85 -9.85 -1.42 10.11
N LEU A 86 -9.65 -0.11 9.86
CA LEU A 86 -10.55 0.93 10.36
C LEU A 86 -11.94 0.82 9.74
N CYS A 87 -12.03 0.61 8.41
CA CYS A 87 -13.30 0.45 7.72
C CYS A 87 -14.07 -0.77 8.22
N GLU A 88 -13.39 -1.91 8.41
CA GLU A 88 -14.02 -3.11 8.95
C GLU A 88 -14.55 -2.90 10.37
N ARG A 89 -13.74 -2.29 11.25
CA ARG A 89 -14.08 -2.04 12.65
C ARG A 89 -15.23 -1.04 12.82
N LEU A 90 -15.27 -0.03 11.96
CA LEU A 90 -16.26 1.05 12.01
C LEU A 90 -17.46 0.82 11.08
N HIS A 91 -17.46 -0.30 10.34
CA HIS A 91 -18.47 -0.62 9.32
C HIS A 91 -18.58 0.45 8.23
N PHE A 92 -17.46 1.06 7.85
CA PHE A 92 -17.40 2.01 6.75
C PHE A 92 -17.31 1.29 5.41
N PRO A 93 -17.84 1.89 4.33
CA PRO A 93 -17.59 1.40 2.98
C PRO A 93 -16.09 1.36 2.68
N CYS A 94 -15.61 0.22 2.18
CA CYS A 94 -14.25 0.06 1.74
C CYS A 94 -14.20 -0.59 0.36
N SER A 95 -13.36 -0.05 -0.53
CA SER A 95 -13.20 -0.58 -1.89
C SER A 95 -12.36 -1.84 -1.94
N LEU A 96 -11.67 -2.18 -0.87
CA LEU A 96 -10.75 -3.32 -0.75
C LEU A 96 -11.04 -4.12 0.52
N THR A 97 -10.80 -5.42 0.45
CA THR A 97 -10.73 -6.32 1.61
C THR A 97 -9.27 -6.70 1.88
N MET A 98 -8.95 -7.17 3.08
CA MET A 98 -7.60 -7.69 3.39
C MET A 98 -7.20 -8.80 2.42
N HIS A 99 -8.10 -9.73 2.09
CA HIS A 99 -7.82 -10.79 1.12
C HIS A 99 -7.43 -10.24 -0.27
N GLN A 100 -8.14 -9.22 -0.77
CA GLN A 100 -7.78 -8.59 -2.05
C GLN A 100 -6.41 -7.90 -1.99
N LEU A 101 -6.10 -7.28 -0.86
CA LEU A 101 -4.80 -6.67 -0.64
C LEU A 101 -3.68 -7.71 -0.62
N ASP A 102 -3.86 -8.83 0.07
CA ASP A 102 -2.89 -9.93 0.11
C ASP A 102 -2.63 -10.50 -1.29
N VAL A 103 -3.70 -10.73 -2.07
CA VAL A 103 -3.58 -11.19 -3.47
C VAL A 103 -2.78 -10.19 -4.31
N THR A 104 -3.01 -8.89 -4.15
CA THR A 104 -2.33 -7.88 -4.99
C THR A 104 -0.88 -7.63 -4.59
N ARG A 105 -0.51 -7.90 -3.35
CA ARG A 105 0.86 -7.73 -2.83
C ARG A 105 1.79 -8.87 -3.16
N ASP A 106 1.28 -10.09 -3.10
CA ASP A 106 2.04 -11.30 -3.43
C ASP A 106 2.02 -11.52 -4.95
N LYS A 107 3.19 -11.41 -5.59
CA LYS A 107 3.31 -11.48 -7.05
C LYS A 107 2.99 -12.86 -7.62
N LEU A 108 3.24 -13.92 -6.86
CA LEU A 108 2.90 -15.30 -7.28
C LEU A 108 1.40 -15.51 -7.13
N LEU A 109 0.82 -15.16 -6.00
CA LEU A 109 -0.61 -15.28 -5.74
C LEU A 109 -1.43 -14.42 -6.72
N PHE A 110 -0.95 -13.21 -7.05
CA PHE A 110 -1.56 -12.36 -8.07
C PHE A 110 -1.58 -13.03 -9.43
N LYS A 111 -0.45 -13.59 -9.88
CA LYS A 111 -0.36 -14.29 -11.17
C LYS A 111 -1.22 -15.56 -11.19
N GLU A 112 -1.23 -16.32 -10.12
CA GLU A 112 -2.10 -17.49 -9.97
C GLU A 112 -3.57 -17.10 -10.10
N THR A 113 -3.97 -16.02 -9.41
CA THR A 113 -5.31 -15.47 -9.51
C THR A 113 -5.64 -15.04 -10.94
N CYS A 114 -4.73 -14.35 -11.62
CA CYS A 114 -4.91 -13.98 -13.03
C CYS A 114 -5.15 -15.19 -13.92
N ARG A 115 -4.34 -16.25 -13.77
CA ARG A 115 -4.51 -17.51 -14.56
C ARG A 115 -5.85 -18.17 -14.29
N LYS A 116 -6.28 -18.20 -13.03
CA LYS A 116 -7.59 -18.74 -12.63
C LYS A 116 -8.75 -18.06 -13.35
N TYR A 117 -8.60 -16.75 -13.63
CA TYR A 117 -9.59 -15.97 -14.38
C TYR A 117 -9.31 -15.88 -15.88
N GLY A 118 -8.42 -16.72 -16.43
CA GLY A 118 -8.11 -16.76 -17.85
C GLY A 118 -7.32 -15.58 -18.39
N LEU A 119 -6.67 -14.81 -17.52
CA LEU A 119 -5.83 -13.68 -17.91
C LEU A 119 -4.41 -14.16 -18.20
N ASN A 120 -3.81 -13.62 -19.24
CA ASN A 120 -2.41 -13.88 -19.57
C ASN A 120 -1.47 -13.30 -18.52
N THR A 121 -0.47 -14.08 -18.15
CA THR A 121 0.60 -13.64 -17.24
C THR A 121 1.96 -13.82 -17.92
N ILE A 122 2.92 -12.99 -17.55
CA ILE A 122 4.32 -13.18 -17.96
C ILE A 122 4.81 -14.52 -17.39
N PRO A 123 5.43 -15.40 -18.21
CA PRO A 123 5.97 -16.68 -17.75
C PRO A 123 6.96 -16.48 -16.59
N GLU A 124 6.98 -17.44 -15.68
CA GLU A 124 7.99 -17.57 -14.63
C GLU A 124 8.97 -18.67 -15.02
N HIS A 125 10.21 -18.47 -14.61
CA HIS A 125 11.28 -19.44 -14.76
C HIS A 125 11.83 -19.81 -13.39
N ASN A 126 12.23 -21.06 -13.23
CA ASN A 126 13.06 -21.45 -12.08
C ASN A 126 14.50 -21.01 -12.37
N VAL A 127 15.22 -20.53 -11.35
CA VAL A 127 16.62 -20.09 -11.49
C VAL A 127 17.55 -21.18 -12.08
N ASN A 128 17.16 -22.45 -11.92
CA ASN A 128 17.93 -23.61 -12.42
C ASN A 128 17.46 -24.10 -13.79
N ASP A 129 16.48 -23.47 -14.43
CA ASP A 129 16.03 -23.88 -15.76
C ASP A 129 17.16 -23.69 -16.77
N GLY A 130 17.36 -24.69 -17.64
CA GLY A 130 18.46 -24.71 -18.59
C GLY A 130 18.26 -23.80 -19.80
N ASP A 131 17.02 -23.43 -20.09
CA ASP A 131 16.54 -22.80 -21.32
C ASP A 131 16.01 -21.37 -21.10
N ILE A 132 16.47 -20.68 -20.05
CA ILE A 132 16.08 -19.30 -19.80
C ILE A 132 16.55 -18.39 -20.92
N SER A 133 15.62 -17.69 -21.54
CA SER A 133 15.91 -16.66 -22.54
C SER A 133 16.12 -15.30 -21.86
N PHE A 134 17.32 -14.75 -22.02
CA PHE A 134 17.66 -13.43 -21.46
C PHE A 134 17.28 -12.28 -22.41
N PRO A 135 16.99 -11.06 -21.87
CA PRO A 135 17.05 -10.69 -20.45
C PRO A 135 15.82 -11.15 -19.66
N VAL A 136 15.98 -11.37 -18.36
CA VAL A 136 14.90 -11.69 -17.42
C VAL A 136 14.89 -10.74 -16.23
N ILE A 137 13.70 -10.52 -15.66
CA ILE A 137 13.54 -9.74 -14.43
C ILE A 137 13.60 -10.68 -13.22
N VAL A 138 14.41 -10.33 -12.25
CA VAL A 138 14.53 -11.01 -10.95
C VAL A 138 14.01 -10.08 -9.87
N LYS A 139 13.06 -10.53 -9.05
CA LYS A 139 12.47 -9.68 -8.00
C LYS A 139 11.96 -10.48 -6.82
N PRO A 140 12.00 -9.90 -5.58
CA PRO A 140 11.32 -10.48 -4.43
C PRO A 140 9.81 -10.57 -4.66
N VAL A 141 9.19 -11.65 -4.18
CA VAL A 141 7.73 -11.86 -4.32
C VAL A 141 6.93 -10.78 -3.59
N ASP A 142 7.40 -10.38 -2.42
CA ASP A 142 6.67 -9.64 -1.39
C ASP A 142 7.30 -8.28 -1.02
N ARG A 143 8.02 -7.62 -1.95
CA ARG A 143 8.55 -6.27 -1.75
C ARG A 143 7.83 -5.26 -2.64
N ALA A 144 7.58 -4.07 -2.06
CA ALA A 144 7.07 -2.88 -2.73
C ALA A 144 8.22 -1.90 -3.09
N GLY A 145 7.91 -0.84 -3.84
CA GLY A 145 8.84 0.25 -4.12
C GLY A 145 10.05 -0.13 -4.97
N SER A 146 9.92 -1.13 -5.82
CA SER A 146 11.00 -1.63 -6.71
C SER A 146 12.26 -2.13 -5.98
N ILE A 147 12.18 -2.38 -4.67
CA ILE A 147 13.31 -2.86 -3.88
C ILE A 147 13.67 -4.29 -4.30
N GLY A 148 14.92 -4.48 -4.74
CA GLY A 148 15.44 -5.78 -5.14
C GLY A 148 15.04 -6.25 -6.53
N ILE A 149 14.47 -5.37 -7.38
CA ILE A 149 14.19 -5.66 -8.78
C ILE A 149 15.47 -5.42 -9.60
N ASN A 150 15.89 -6.44 -10.36
CA ASN A 150 17.02 -6.36 -11.26
C ASN A 150 16.67 -7.02 -12.60
N VAL A 151 17.39 -6.62 -13.65
CA VAL A 151 17.33 -7.26 -14.97
C VAL A 151 18.63 -8.03 -15.18
N ALA A 152 18.54 -9.34 -15.33
CA ALA A 152 19.67 -10.20 -15.64
C ALA A 152 19.79 -10.43 -17.14
N HIS A 153 21.00 -10.27 -17.67
CA HIS A 153 21.31 -10.46 -19.10
C HIS A 153 22.00 -11.79 -19.38
N ASP A 154 22.46 -12.48 -18.33
CA ASP A 154 23.11 -13.78 -18.43
C ASP A 154 22.91 -14.59 -17.12
N LYS A 155 23.48 -15.80 -17.08
CA LYS A 155 23.34 -16.71 -15.94
C LYS A 155 24.11 -16.25 -14.70
N GLU A 156 25.19 -15.51 -14.86
CA GLU A 156 26.01 -15.02 -13.75
C GLU A 156 25.29 -13.87 -13.05
N GLU A 157 24.74 -12.93 -13.79
CA GLU A 157 23.89 -11.87 -13.26
C GLU A 157 22.61 -12.43 -12.61
N LEU A 158 21.98 -13.43 -13.24
CA LEU A 158 20.80 -14.09 -12.70
C LEU A 158 21.11 -14.68 -11.29
N ALA A 159 22.21 -15.41 -11.13
CA ALA A 159 22.58 -16.01 -9.86
C ALA A 159 22.82 -14.93 -8.78
N ALA A 160 23.57 -13.87 -9.10
CA ALA A 160 23.87 -12.78 -8.18
C ALA A 160 22.61 -12.00 -7.76
N TYR A 161 21.72 -11.71 -8.69
CA TYR A 161 20.48 -10.97 -8.44
C TYR A 161 19.45 -11.83 -7.71
N TYR A 162 19.40 -13.14 -7.98
CA TYR A 162 18.57 -14.08 -7.25
C TYR A 162 18.91 -14.10 -5.76
N GLU A 163 20.19 -14.25 -5.42
CA GLU A 163 20.66 -14.20 -4.03
C GLU A 163 20.32 -12.87 -3.34
N THR A 164 20.44 -11.77 -4.09
CA THR A 164 20.09 -10.44 -3.57
C THR A 164 18.60 -10.32 -3.31
N ALA A 165 17.77 -10.74 -4.26
CA ALA A 165 16.31 -10.73 -4.13
C ALA A 165 15.85 -11.63 -2.98
N LEU A 166 16.46 -12.81 -2.82
CA LEU A 166 16.17 -13.76 -1.75
C LEU A 166 16.47 -13.17 -0.35
N ARG A 167 17.58 -12.44 -0.21
CA ARG A 167 17.90 -11.74 1.05
C ARG A 167 16.89 -10.66 1.39
N LEU A 168 16.42 -9.95 0.39
CA LEU A 168 15.49 -8.82 0.55
C LEU A 168 14.04 -9.25 0.72
N SER A 169 13.67 -10.46 0.28
CA SER A 169 12.33 -10.99 0.45
C SER A 169 12.07 -11.43 1.90
N PRO A 170 11.05 -10.93 2.59
CA PRO A 170 10.60 -11.45 3.87
C PRO A 170 10.22 -12.93 3.83
N SER A 171 9.45 -13.36 2.82
CA SER A 171 9.04 -14.77 2.64
C SER A 171 10.15 -15.68 2.08
N LYS A 172 11.32 -15.11 1.74
CA LYS A 172 12.42 -15.85 1.08
C LYS A 172 12.00 -16.48 -0.24
N GLN A 173 11.20 -15.77 -1.00
CA GLN A 173 10.75 -16.18 -2.33
C GLN A 173 11.10 -15.13 -3.39
N VAL A 174 11.45 -15.61 -4.58
CA VAL A 174 11.87 -14.80 -5.73
C VAL A 174 11.07 -15.22 -6.96
N VAL A 175 10.75 -14.26 -7.80
CA VAL A 175 10.07 -14.45 -9.08
C VAL A 175 10.72 -13.59 -10.15
#